data_614b34fce6f431232db3b9412aca1ad8
#
_entry.id   614b34fce6f431232db3b9412aca1ad8
#
_cell.length_a   1.000
_cell.length_b   1.000
_cell.length_c   1.000
_cell.angle_alpha   90.00
_cell.angle_beta   90.00
_cell.angle_gamma   90.00
#
_symmetry.space_group_name_H-M   'P 1'
#
loop_
_entity.id
_entity.type
_entity.pdbx_description
1 polymer ?
#
loop_
_entity_poly.entity_id
_entity_poly.type
_entity_poly.pdbx_seq_one_letter_code
_entity_poly.pdbx_strand_id
1 'polypeptide(L)'
;MKGLQAPPKTEKPSRIVARFLTLIIFATAAGVVIYAAVINQQADVAEDIEPVNLELEDTTVIDGFLTNVRVDPGGPTPVVILHDVDIAGGLILDDLSLGLGVDYHGVRLDLPGFGFSTRMPIEGPHHTVSRVAERVAPVLEERFDAPVLIVGIGFGGEVGAELALTQPDLIEGLVMVDVDFWSEPRFPASLEGFPWLGKAATYTWETGGRFALDNWAPFCDEGGWCPTPEEVSTRSLIIEIENTTDSLHGFRSTPDAALAPSNLTDITAPVAYVWSTEGRVTEDTVARLERELPTVSVTESSTFQAHLEDLGTVASALASIDR
;
A
#
# COMPACT_ATOMS: atom_id res chain seq x y z
N MET A 1 43.24 -50.72 -0.49
CA MET A 1 42.35 -50.17 -1.51
C MET A 1 40.93 -50.45 -1.08
N LYS A 2 40.23 -49.44 -0.53
CA LYS A 2 38.78 -49.55 -0.17
C LYS A 2 38.00 -49.30 -1.45
N GLY A 3 37.22 -50.32 -1.88
CA GLY A 3 36.35 -50.19 -3.04
C GLY A 3 35.28 -49.11 -2.83
N LEU A 4 35.20 -48.16 -3.76
CA LEU A 4 34.08 -47.21 -3.87
C LEU A 4 32.79 -48.02 -4.13
N GLN A 5 31.89 -48.02 -3.15
CA GLN A 5 30.52 -48.51 -3.38
C GLN A 5 29.80 -47.53 -4.32
N ALA A 6 29.23 -48.07 -5.38
CA ALA A 6 28.40 -47.29 -6.28
C ALA A 6 27.17 -46.71 -5.54
N PRO A 7 26.75 -45.48 -5.89
CA PRO A 7 25.58 -44.91 -5.26
C PRO A 7 24.35 -45.78 -5.51
N PRO A 8 23.40 -45.83 -4.53
CA PRO A 8 22.21 -46.63 -4.68
C PRO A 8 21.40 -46.18 -5.91
N LYS A 9 20.95 -47.11 -6.72
CA LYS A 9 20.10 -46.86 -7.86
C LYS A 9 18.75 -46.34 -7.32
N THR A 10 18.40 -45.10 -7.67
CA THR A 10 17.07 -44.57 -7.41
C THR A 10 16.04 -45.40 -8.14
N GLU A 11 15.18 -46.11 -7.40
CA GLU A 11 14.09 -46.88 -7.99
C GLU A 11 13.12 -45.91 -8.69
N LYS A 12 12.85 -46.19 -9.98
CA LYS A 12 11.82 -45.44 -10.73
C LYS A 12 10.46 -45.79 -10.16
N PRO A 13 9.60 -44.78 -9.85
CA PRO A 13 8.26 -45.02 -9.35
C PRO A 13 7.51 -45.96 -10.31
N SER A 14 6.72 -46.87 -9.74
CA SER A 14 5.90 -47.78 -10.54
C SER A 14 4.94 -46.98 -11.44
N ARG A 15 4.61 -47.49 -12.63
CA ARG A 15 3.66 -46.84 -13.56
C ARG A 15 2.33 -46.50 -12.93
N ILE A 16 1.90 -47.27 -11.93
CA ILE A 16 0.67 -47.06 -11.18
C ILE A 16 0.83 -45.79 -10.28
N VAL A 17 1.93 -45.70 -9.53
CA VAL A 17 2.21 -44.52 -8.67
C VAL A 17 2.33 -43.24 -9.52
N ALA A 18 3.02 -43.30 -10.68
CA ALA A 18 3.11 -42.16 -11.58
C ALA A 18 1.73 -41.72 -12.09
N ARG A 19 0.83 -42.63 -12.45
CA ARG A 19 -0.55 -42.30 -12.87
C ARG A 19 -1.35 -41.68 -11.73
N PHE A 20 -1.25 -42.21 -10.52
CA PHE A 20 -1.90 -41.62 -9.35
C PHE A 20 -1.41 -40.20 -9.06
N LEU A 21 -0.11 -39.98 -9.07
CA LEU A 21 0.47 -38.64 -8.89
C LEU A 21 -0.02 -37.68 -9.99
N THR A 22 -0.04 -38.14 -11.25
CA THR A 22 -0.55 -37.30 -12.35
C THR A 22 -2.03 -36.95 -12.13
N LEU A 23 -2.87 -37.88 -11.72
CA LEU A 23 -4.29 -37.63 -11.45
C LEU A 23 -4.46 -36.65 -10.28
N ILE A 24 -3.67 -36.76 -9.21
CA ILE A 24 -3.69 -35.80 -8.09
C ILE A 24 -3.30 -34.41 -8.57
N ILE A 25 -2.22 -34.27 -9.35
CA ILE A 25 -1.78 -32.99 -9.89
C ILE A 25 -2.89 -32.36 -10.73
N PHE A 26 -3.50 -33.11 -11.66
CA PHE A 26 -4.60 -32.58 -12.47
C PHE A 26 -5.84 -32.22 -11.66
N ALA A 27 -6.19 -33.00 -10.66
CA ALA A 27 -7.33 -32.72 -9.79
C ALA A 27 -7.07 -31.44 -8.94
N THR A 28 -5.85 -31.29 -8.42
CA THR A 28 -5.44 -30.08 -7.67
C THR A 28 -5.46 -28.85 -8.57
N ALA A 29 -4.88 -28.95 -9.78
CA ALA A 29 -4.87 -27.85 -10.74
C ALA A 29 -6.30 -27.45 -11.15
N ALA A 30 -7.16 -28.43 -11.43
CA ALA A 30 -8.58 -28.16 -11.72
C ALA A 30 -9.30 -27.52 -10.53
N GLY A 31 -9.02 -27.96 -9.32
CA GLY A 31 -9.55 -27.35 -8.09
C GLY A 31 -9.15 -25.88 -7.92
N VAL A 32 -7.88 -25.56 -8.18
CA VAL A 32 -7.38 -24.17 -8.14
C VAL A 32 -8.06 -23.29 -9.20
N VAL A 33 -8.19 -23.81 -10.43
CA VAL A 33 -8.88 -23.07 -11.51
C VAL A 33 -10.34 -22.80 -11.17
N ILE A 34 -11.06 -23.82 -10.68
CA ILE A 34 -12.48 -23.68 -10.30
C ILE A 34 -12.60 -22.71 -9.13
N TYR A 35 -11.75 -22.82 -8.11
CA TYR A 35 -11.73 -21.92 -6.96
C TYR A 35 -11.54 -20.46 -7.42
N ALA A 36 -10.50 -20.19 -8.21
CA ALA A 36 -10.22 -18.85 -8.68
C ALA A 36 -11.35 -18.29 -9.57
N ALA A 37 -11.97 -19.12 -10.42
CA ALA A 37 -13.12 -18.69 -11.23
C ALA A 37 -14.33 -18.32 -10.36
N VAL A 38 -14.61 -19.08 -9.30
CA VAL A 38 -15.71 -18.77 -8.36
C VAL A 38 -15.41 -17.49 -7.59
N ILE A 39 -14.19 -17.31 -7.10
CA ILE A 39 -13.79 -16.12 -6.35
C ILE A 39 -13.85 -14.88 -7.24
N ASN A 40 -13.32 -14.93 -8.47
CA ASN A 40 -13.39 -13.80 -9.39
C ASN A 40 -14.83 -13.44 -9.74
N GLN A 41 -15.71 -14.42 -9.95
CA GLN A 41 -17.13 -14.15 -10.14
C GLN A 41 -17.78 -13.51 -8.91
N GLN A 42 -17.35 -13.88 -7.70
CA GLN A 42 -17.84 -13.25 -6.47
C GLN A 42 -17.36 -11.79 -6.38
N ALA A 43 -16.10 -11.52 -6.72
CA ALA A 43 -15.56 -10.17 -6.79
C ALA A 43 -16.33 -9.32 -7.81
N ASP A 44 -16.47 -9.80 -9.05
CA ASP A 44 -17.18 -9.08 -10.12
C ASP A 44 -18.67 -8.80 -9.79
N VAL A 45 -19.30 -9.63 -8.97
CA VAL A 45 -20.70 -9.40 -8.51
C VAL A 45 -20.75 -8.44 -7.31
N ALA A 46 -19.73 -8.47 -6.46
CA ALA A 46 -19.67 -7.59 -5.28
C ALA A 46 -19.24 -6.16 -5.67
N GLU A 47 -18.35 -6.03 -6.64
CA GLU A 47 -17.81 -4.75 -7.12
C GLU A 47 -18.78 -4.06 -8.09
N ASP A 48 -19.88 -3.49 -7.60
CA ASP A 48 -20.91 -2.85 -8.42
C ASP A 48 -21.12 -1.35 -8.13
N ILE A 49 -20.31 -0.76 -7.25
CA ILE A 49 -20.39 0.64 -6.86
C ILE A 49 -19.38 1.48 -7.66
N GLU A 50 -19.86 2.49 -8.39
CA GLU A 50 -18.99 3.52 -8.98
C GLU A 50 -18.69 4.61 -7.93
N PRO A 51 -17.42 5.02 -7.71
CA PRO A 51 -17.05 6.04 -6.72
C PRO A 51 -17.82 7.35 -6.88
N VAL A 52 -18.09 7.75 -8.13
CA VAL A 52 -18.82 8.98 -8.47
C VAL A 52 -20.28 8.98 -7.97
N ASN A 53 -20.85 7.81 -7.71
CA ASN A 53 -22.23 7.66 -7.20
C ASN A 53 -22.30 7.69 -5.67
N LEU A 54 -21.16 7.80 -4.98
CA LEU A 54 -21.11 7.93 -3.52
C LEU A 54 -21.29 9.39 -3.12
N GLU A 55 -22.07 9.64 -2.07
CA GLU A 55 -22.20 10.95 -1.43
C GLU A 55 -20.98 11.18 -0.51
N LEU A 56 -19.85 11.57 -1.10
CA LEU A 56 -18.62 11.87 -0.37
C LEU A 56 -18.62 13.33 0.09
N GLU A 57 -18.11 13.59 1.30
CA GLU A 57 -18.14 14.93 1.91
C GLU A 57 -17.21 15.92 1.20
N ASP A 58 -16.02 15.47 0.79
CA ASP A 58 -15.04 16.32 0.10
C ASP A 58 -14.31 15.52 -0.97
N THR A 59 -14.29 16.05 -2.19
CA THR A 59 -13.66 15.41 -3.34
C THR A 59 -13.03 16.44 -4.26
N THR A 60 -11.99 16.02 -4.97
CA THR A 60 -11.41 16.77 -6.08
C THR A 60 -11.49 15.92 -7.34
N VAL A 61 -12.01 16.48 -8.44
CA VAL A 61 -12.12 15.77 -9.72
C VAL A 61 -11.26 16.46 -10.77
N ILE A 62 -10.22 15.79 -11.24
CA ILE A 62 -9.30 16.30 -12.25
C ILE A 62 -9.21 15.28 -13.39
N ASP A 63 -9.46 15.72 -14.62
CA ASP A 63 -9.44 14.89 -15.83
C ASP A 63 -10.30 13.61 -15.69
N GLY A 64 -11.43 13.70 -14.97
CA GLY A 64 -12.34 12.59 -14.75
C GLY A 64 -11.91 11.65 -13.62
N PHE A 65 -10.76 11.89 -12.95
CA PHE A 65 -10.35 11.18 -11.76
C PHE A 65 -10.88 11.88 -10.50
N LEU A 66 -11.70 11.17 -9.75
CA LEU A 66 -12.16 11.59 -8.43
C LEU A 66 -11.11 11.18 -7.40
N THR A 67 -10.63 12.13 -6.61
CA THR A 67 -9.83 11.92 -5.40
C THR A 67 -10.68 12.25 -4.19
N ASN A 68 -10.88 11.28 -3.31
CA ASN A 68 -11.54 11.51 -2.04
C ASN A 68 -10.56 12.14 -1.05
N VAL A 69 -11.03 13.18 -0.37
CA VAL A 69 -10.22 13.98 0.56
C VAL A 69 -10.96 14.04 1.89
N ARG A 70 -10.24 13.89 2.98
CA ARG A 70 -10.76 14.09 4.33
C ARG A 70 -9.94 15.15 5.02
N VAL A 71 -10.60 16.22 5.45
CA VAL A 71 -9.96 17.31 6.19
C VAL A 71 -10.33 17.20 7.65
N ASP A 72 -9.37 16.91 8.50
CA ASP A 72 -9.59 16.75 9.92
C ASP A 72 -9.45 18.11 10.65
N PRO A 73 -10.16 18.31 11.78
CA PRO A 73 -10.05 19.53 12.54
C PRO A 73 -8.67 19.67 13.18
N GLY A 74 -8.09 20.87 13.18
CA GLY A 74 -6.78 21.12 13.79
C GLY A 74 -6.31 22.55 13.65
N GLY A 75 -4.98 22.74 13.63
CA GLY A 75 -4.29 24.02 13.50
C GLY A 75 -4.35 24.63 12.09
N PRO A 76 -3.65 25.76 11.89
CA PRO A 76 -3.70 26.48 10.63
C PRO A 76 -2.89 25.82 9.50
N THR A 77 -1.89 24.99 9.81
CA THR A 77 -0.97 24.44 8.83
C THR A 77 -1.50 23.09 8.28
N PRO A 78 -1.80 23.00 6.98
CA PRO A 78 -2.23 21.72 6.38
C PRO A 78 -1.06 20.75 6.28
N VAL A 79 -1.33 19.49 6.60
CA VAL A 79 -0.40 18.38 6.40
C VAL A 79 -1.10 17.32 5.56
N VAL A 80 -0.59 17.07 4.38
CA VAL A 80 -1.12 16.04 3.50
C VAL A 80 -0.65 14.67 3.97
N ILE A 81 -1.58 13.75 4.19
CA ILE A 81 -1.29 12.40 4.65
C ILE A 81 -1.57 11.43 3.50
N LEU A 82 -0.53 10.68 3.09
CA LEU A 82 -0.56 9.67 2.04
C LEU A 82 -0.37 8.29 2.65
N HIS A 83 -1.33 7.39 2.41
CA HIS A 83 -1.40 6.06 3.01
C HIS A 83 -0.56 5.01 2.25
N ASP A 84 -0.31 3.86 2.87
CA ASP A 84 0.31 2.67 2.25
C ASP A 84 -0.67 1.96 1.30
N VAL A 85 -0.23 0.87 0.65
CA VAL A 85 -1.08 -0.03 -0.17
C VAL A 85 -2.07 -0.74 0.75
N ASP A 86 -3.15 -0.04 1.10
CA ASP A 86 -4.27 -0.55 1.88
C ASP A 86 -5.60 -0.17 1.21
N ILE A 87 -6.53 -1.12 1.17
CA ILE A 87 -7.86 -0.93 0.59
C ILE A 87 -8.62 0.23 1.25
N ALA A 88 -8.43 0.41 2.56
CA ALA A 88 -9.12 1.46 3.32
C ALA A 88 -8.65 2.88 2.99
N GLY A 89 -7.52 3.01 2.27
CA GLY A 89 -6.97 4.32 1.93
C GLY A 89 -6.59 5.13 3.17
N GLY A 90 -6.94 6.39 3.19
CA GLY A 90 -6.71 7.28 4.33
C GLY A 90 -7.67 7.08 5.51
N LEU A 91 -8.61 6.13 5.45
CA LEU A 91 -9.63 5.91 6.50
C LEU A 91 -9.01 5.58 7.86
N ILE A 92 -7.99 4.72 7.87
CA ILE A 92 -7.36 4.24 9.11
C ILE A 92 -6.33 5.22 9.71
N LEU A 93 -6.19 6.41 9.15
CA LEU A 93 -5.20 7.41 9.54
C LEU A 93 -5.79 8.64 10.26
N ASP A 94 -7.01 8.56 10.77
CA ASP A 94 -7.65 9.64 11.50
C ASP A 94 -6.96 9.92 12.84
N ASP A 95 -6.58 8.90 13.60
CA ASP A 95 -5.81 9.05 14.83
C ASP A 95 -4.45 9.71 14.57
N LEU A 96 -3.75 9.33 13.50
CA LEU A 96 -2.51 10.00 13.09
C LEU A 96 -2.77 11.47 12.76
N SER A 97 -3.79 11.74 11.96
CA SER A 97 -4.16 13.09 11.55
C SER A 97 -4.46 13.99 12.76
N LEU A 98 -5.26 13.50 13.70
CA LEU A 98 -5.57 14.21 14.95
C LEU A 98 -4.38 14.33 15.90
N GLY A 99 -3.44 13.41 15.81
CA GLY A 99 -2.23 13.34 16.63
C GLY A 99 -1.08 14.25 16.16
N LEU A 100 -1.17 14.93 15.00
CA LEU A 100 -0.08 15.75 14.46
C LEU A 100 0.31 16.95 15.34
N GLY A 101 -0.58 17.40 16.21
CA GLY A 101 -0.34 18.53 17.12
C GLY A 101 -1.23 19.74 16.82
N VAL A 102 -1.20 20.72 17.73
CA VAL A 102 -2.15 21.84 17.73
C VAL A 102 -1.95 22.84 16.59
N ASP A 103 -0.78 22.85 15.97
CA ASP A 103 -0.42 23.76 14.88
C ASP A 103 -0.80 23.24 13.51
N TYR A 104 -1.16 21.95 13.41
CA TYR A 104 -1.43 21.24 12.17
C TYR A 104 -2.89 20.78 12.07
N HIS A 105 -3.36 20.61 10.84
CA HIS A 105 -4.54 19.82 10.53
C HIS A 105 -4.23 18.84 9.40
N GLY A 106 -4.66 17.60 9.54
CA GLY A 106 -4.43 16.57 8.54
C GLY A 106 -5.38 16.71 7.35
N VAL A 107 -4.85 16.52 6.16
CA VAL A 107 -5.58 16.40 4.91
C VAL A 107 -5.25 15.02 4.33
N ARG A 108 -6.11 14.05 4.61
CA ARG A 108 -5.93 12.67 4.18
C ARG A 108 -6.45 12.49 2.76
N LEU A 109 -5.59 12.07 1.85
CA LEU A 109 -5.97 11.73 0.48
C LEU A 109 -6.12 10.21 0.35
N ASP A 110 -7.23 9.76 -0.19
CA ASP A 110 -7.28 8.40 -0.73
C ASP A 110 -6.52 8.42 -2.07
N LEU A 111 -5.35 7.78 -2.11
CA LEU A 111 -4.53 7.72 -3.31
C LEU A 111 -5.31 7.09 -4.49
N PRO A 112 -5.04 7.50 -5.74
CA PRO A 112 -5.63 6.88 -6.91
C PRO A 112 -5.53 5.36 -6.87
N GLY A 113 -6.66 4.69 -7.00
CA GLY A 113 -6.73 3.23 -6.89
C GLY A 113 -7.20 2.68 -5.54
N PHE A 114 -7.31 3.52 -4.50
CA PHE A 114 -7.62 3.12 -3.12
C PHE A 114 -8.80 3.90 -2.53
N GLY A 115 -9.25 3.43 -1.36
CA GLY A 115 -10.30 4.09 -0.61
C GLY A 115 -11.55 4.36 -1.46
N PHE A 116 -12.04 5.57 -1.42
CA PHE A 116 -13.16 6.05 -2.25
C PHE A 116 -12.71 6.79 -3.52
N SER A 117 -11.41 6.83 -3.82
CA SER A 117 -10.88 7.42 -5.04
C SER A 117 -11.10 6.52 -6.26
N THR A 118 -11.09 7.13 -7.46
CA THR A 118 -11.19 6.39 -8.73
C THR A 118 -10.10 5.35 -8.85
N ARG A 119 -10.46 4.15 -9.30
CA ARG A 119 -9.52 3.05 -9.51
C ARG A 119 -8.59 3.34 -10.69
N MET A 120 -7.34 2.88 -10.58
CA MET A 120 -6.39 2.97 -11.68
C MET A 120 -6.79 2.02 -12.81
N PRO A 121 -6.58 2.40 -14.09
CA PRO A 121 -6.87 1.50 -15.22
C PRO A 121 -6.05 0.21 -15.11
N ILE A 122 -6.69 -0.92 -15.39
CA ILE A 122 -6.08 -2.26 -15.29
C ILE A 122 -5.03 -2.46 -16.40
N GLU A 123 -5.31 -1.93 -17.59
CA GLU A 123 -4.45 -2.06 -18.76
C GLU A 123 -3.35 -0.99 -18.75
N GLY A 124 -2.08 -1.40 -18.80
CA GLY A 124 -0.94 -0.51 -18.89
C GLY A 124 -0.20 -0.31 -17.56
N PRO A 125 0.90 0.44 -17.56
CA PRO A 125 1.76 0.63 -16.37
C PRO A 125 1.21 1.74 -15.45
N HIS A 126 -0.03 1.60 -14.98
CA HIS A 126 -0.69 2.63 -14.18
C HIS A 126 -0.44 2.51 -12.68
N HIS A 127 0.05 1.36 -12.21
CA HIS A 127 0.22 1.04 -10.79
C HIS A 127 1.66 1.30 -10.32
N THR A 128 2.25 2.42 -10.74
CA THR A 128 3.60 2.85 -10.34
C THR A 128 3.56 4.11 -9.51
N VAL A 129 4.58 4.33 -8.68
CA VAL A 129 4.76 5.54 -7.87
C VAL A 129 4.61 6.80 -8.74
N SER A 130 5.35 6.87 -9.86
CA SER A 130 5.32 8.03 -10.75
C SER A 130 3.92 8.32 -11.30
N ARG A 131 3.15 7.28 -11.66
CA ARG A 131 1.78 7.46 -12.16
C ARG A 131 0.81 7.93 -11.09
N VAL A 132 0.99 7.46 -9.86
CA VAL A 132 0.20 7.95 -8.73
C VAL A 132 0.59 9.40 -8.41
N ALA A 133 1.87 9.72 -8.37
CA ALA A 133 2.36 11.08 -8.15
C ALA A 133 1.84 12.07 -9.23
N GLU A 134 1.85 11.68 -10.52
CA GLU A 134 1.26 12.46 -11.62
C GLU A 134 -0.24 12.76 -11.42
N ARG A 135 -0.97 11.92 -10.68
CA ARG A 135 -2.38 12.13 -10.36
C ARG A 135 -2.58 12.94 -9.09
N VAL A 136 -1.67 12.84 -8.14
CA VAL A 136 -1.73 13.57 -6.85
C VAL A 136 -1.30 15.03 -7.04
N ALA A 137 -0.27 15.31 -7.84
CA ALA A 137 0.24 16.67 -8.04
C ALA A 137 -0.84 17.70 -8.39
N PRO A 138 -1.72 17.48 -9.40
CA PRO A 138 -2.77 18.45 -9.71
C PRO A 138 -3.82 18.59 -8.61
N VAL A 139 -4.01 17.58 -7.75
CA VAL A 139 -4.88 17.71 -6.57
C VAL A 139 -4.27 18.66 -5.54
N LEU A 140 -2.95 18.59 -5.35
CA LEU A 140 -2.24 19.53 -4.48
C LEU A 140 -2.30 20.96 -5.04
N GLU A 141 -2.05 21.15 -6.33
CA GLU A 141 -2.15 22.45 -7.00
C GLU A 141 -3.56 23.07 -6.91
N GLU A 142 -4.61 22.28 -7.01
CA GLU A 142 -6.00 22.77 -6.95
C GLU A 142 -6.40 23.16 -5.51
N ARG A 143 -5.86 22.45 -4.50
CA ARG A 143 -6.32 22.59 -3.11
C ARG A 143 -5.49 23.55 -2.28
N PHE A 144 -4.23 23.78 -2.63
CA PHE A 144 -3.31 24.55 -1.81
C PHE A 144 -2.64 25.67 -2.59
N ASP A 145 -2.69 26.88 -2.04
CA ASP A 145 -2.04 28.09 -2.61
C ASP A 145 -0.54 28.17 -2.32
N ALA A 146 -0.01 27.27 -1.50
CA ALA A 146 1.38 27.23 -1.04
C ALA A 146 1.89 25.77 -1.00
N PRO A 147 3.22 25.56 -0.98
CA PRO A 147 3.81 24.26 -0.77
C PRO A 147 3.29 23.62 0.52
N VAL A 148 3.18 22.29 0.53
CA VAL A 148 2.60 21.52 1.64
C VAL A 148 3.63 20.63 2.33
N LEU A 149 3.41 20.39 3.63
CA LEU A 149 4.05 19.30 4.36
C LEU A 149 3.36 17.98 4.01
N ILE A 150 4.15 16.92 3.81
CA ILE A 150 3.62 15.57 3.55
C ILE A 150 4.05 14.62 4.67
N VAL A 151 3.12 13.80 5.15
CA VAL A 151 3.40 12.58 5.92
C VAL A 151 2.99 11.40 5.05
N GLY A 152 3.98 10.64 4.56
CA GLY A 152 3.75 9.49 3.69
C GLY A 152 4.14 8.19 4.36
N ILE A 153 3.21 7.22 4.39
CA ILE A 153 3.38 5.91 5.01
C ILE A 153 3.63 4.88 3.91
N GLY A 154 4.67 4.07 4.03
CA GLY A 154 4.99 3.02 3.06
C GLY A 154 4.95 3.55 1.62
N PHE A 155 4.07 3.01 0.78
CA PHE A 155 3.86 3.46 -0.61
C PHE A 155 3.53 4.96 -0.71
N GLY A 156 2.74 5.52 0.22
CA GLY A 156 2.46 6.96 0.27
C GLY A 156 3.71 7.81 0.49
N GLY A 157 4.70 7.29 1.19
CA GLY A 157 6.00 7.93 1.35
C GLY A 157 6.85 7.88 0.07
N GLU A 158 6.77 6.80 -0.71
CA GLU A 158 7.38 6.72 -2.04
C GLU A 158 6.75 7.73 -3.01
N VAL A 159 5.41 7.87 -2.97
CA VAL A 159 4.69 8.90 -3.75
C VAL A 159 5.11 10.30 -3.32
N GLY A 160 5.24 10.57 -2.01
CA GLY A 160 5.74 11.83 -1.47
C GLY A 160 7.16 12.15 -1.94
N ALA A 161 8.06 11.16 -1.96
CA ALA A 161 9.42 11.32 -2.46
C ALA A 161 9.46 11.61 -3.97
N GLU A 162 8.63 10.94 -4.77
CA GLU A 162 8.49 11.21 -6.21
C GLU A 162 7.94 12.61 -6.47
N LEU A 163 6.97 13.08 -5.69
CA LEU A 163 6.48 14.45 -5.75
C LEU A 163 7.58 15.46 -5.41
N ALA A 164 8.36 15.21 -4.37
CA ALA A 164 9.47 16.07 -3.98
C ALA A 164 10.58 16.16 -5.04
N LEU A 165 10.74 15.10 -5.85
CA LEU A 165 11.68 15.07 -6.98
C LEU A 165 11.14 15.78 -8.22
N THR A 166 9.87 15.50 -8.58
CA THR A 166 9.30 15.93 -9.86
C THR A 166 8.54 17.25 -9.78
N GLN A 167 8.06 17.62 -8.60
CA GLN A 167 7.27 18.81 -8.29
C GLN A 167 7.76 19.51 -7.02
N PRO A 168 9.06 19.87 -6.92
CA PRO A 168 9.65 20.39 -5.68
C PRO A 168 8.98 21.68 -5.18
N ASP A 169 8.38 22.47 -6.07
CA ASP A 169 7.69 23.71 -5.73
C ASP A 169 6.36 23.48 -4.97
N LEU A 170 5.84 22.25 -4.97
CA LEU A 170 4.63 21.88 -4.23
C LEU A 170 4.93 21.34 -2.82
N ILE A 171 6.19 21.01 -2.52
CA ILE A 171 6.54 20.27 -1.30
C ILE A 171 7.42 21.13 -0.39
N GLU A 172 6.89 21.49 0.77
CA GLU A 172 7.61 22.22 1.81
C GLU A 172 8.52 21.28 2.62
N GLY A 173 8.04 20.08 2.93
CA GLY A 173 8.80 19.07 3.66
C GLY A 173 8.12 17.70 3.61
N LEU A 174 8.88 16.64 3.88
CA LEU A 174 8.42 15.26 3.78
C LEU A 174 8.82 14.45 5.02
N VAL A 175 7.83 13.88 5.71
CA VAL A 175 8.03 12.81 6.69
C VAL A 175 7.69 11.48 6.02
N MET A 176 8.65 10.58 5.97
CA MET A 176 8.47 9.22 5.49
C MET A 176 8.36 8.27 6.68
N VAL A 177 7.34 7.43 6.72
CA VAL A 177 7.12 6.44 7.79
C VAL A 177 7.16 5.05 7.20
N ASP A 178 8.10 4.23 7.66
CA ASP A 178 8.25 2.82 7.26
C ASP A 178 8.31 2.59 5.75
N VAL A 179 8.97 3.50 5.02
CA VAL A 179 9.14 3.42 3.56
C VAL A 179 10.29 2.49 3.21
N ASP A 180 10.04 1.52 2.34
CA ASP A 180 11.07 0.62 1.83
C ASP A 180 11.11 0.65 0.30
N PHE A 181 11.95 1.54 -0.26
CA PHE A 181 12.15 1.70 -1.70
C PHE A 181 12.72 0.47 -2.41
N TRP A 182 13.18 -0.53 -1.67
CA TRP A 182 13.91 -1.69 -2.18
C TRP A 182 13.30 -3.03 -1.77
N SER A 183 12.07 -3.01 -1.22
CA SER A 183 11.41 -4.25 -0.83
C SER A 183 11.06 -5.11 -2.05
N GLU A 184 11.08 -6.42 -1.87
CA GLU A 184 10.59 -7.36 -2.87
C GLU A 184 9.07 -7.26 -3.01
N PRO A 185 8.49 -7.45 -4.20
CA PRO A 185 7.04 -7.44 -4.37
C PRO A 185 6.36 -8.36 -3.37
N ARG A 186 5.39 -7.83 -2.64
CA ARG A 186 4.68 -8.57 -1.56
C ARG A 186 3.83 -9.73 -2.08
N PHE A 187 3.59 -9.76 -3.37
CA PHE A 187 2.86 -10.83 -4.04
C PHE A 187 3.85 -11.74 -4.77
N PRO A 188 3.66 -13.08 -4.75
CA PRO A 188 4.55 -13.96 -5.50
C PRO A 188 4.58 -13.55 -6.97
N ALA A 189 5.72 -13.10 -7.47
CA ALA A 189 5.94 -12.77 -8.88
C ALA A 189 5.53 -13.93 -9.82
N SER A 190 5.52 -15.15 -9.30
CA SER A 190 4.99 -16.34 -9.99
C SER A 190 3.51 -16.23 -10.41
N LEU A 191 2.73 -15.31 -9.83
CA LEU A 191 1.33 -15.08 -10.19
C LEU A 191 1.16 -14.03 -11.29
N GLU A 192 2.19 -13.27 -11.65
CA GLU A 192 2.15 -12.31 -12.76
C GLU A 192 1.74 -12.97 -14.09
N GLY A 193 2.19 -14.20 -14.32
CA GLY A 193 1.79 -15.02 -15.47
C GLY A 193 0.34 -15.51 -15.44
N PHE A 194 -0.38 -15.31 -14.30
CA PHE A 194 -1.75 -15.78 -14.09
C PHE A 194 -2.59 -14.68 -13.39
N PRO A 195 -2.88 -13.54 -14.07
CA PRO A 195 -3.58 -12.39 -13.45
C PRO A 195 -4.89 -12.77 -12.77
N TRP A 196 -5.67 -13.69 -13.39
CA TRP A 196 -6.93 -14.19 -12.83
C TRP A 196 -6.76 -14.93 -11.49
N LEU A 197 -5.63 -15.60 -11.28
CA LEU A 197 -5.30 -16.22 -9.99
C LEU A 197 -4.83 -15.19 -8.98
N GLY A 198 -4.08 -14.20 -9.43
CA GLY A 198 -3.64 -13.05 -8.63
C GLY A 198 -4.84 -12.25 -8.11
N LYS A 199 -5.82 -11.95 -8.98
CA LYS A 199 -7.07 -11.28 -8.60
C LYS A 199 -7.82 -12.08 -7.52
N ALA A 200 -8.06 -13.39 -7.74
CA ALA A 200 -8.73 -14.24 -6.78
C ALA A 200 -8.01 -14.30 -5.42
N ALA A 201 -6.68 -14.35 -5.43
CA ALA A 201 -5.88 -14.33 -4.22
C ALA A 201 -5.96 -12.97 -3.49
N THR A 202 -5.94 -11.85 -4.23
CA THR A 202 -6.11 -10.50 -3.67
C THR A 202 -7.48 -10.36 -3.01
N TYR A 203 -8.55 -10.71 -3.71
CA TYR A 203 -9.91 -10.66 -3.14
C TYR A 203 -10.02 -11.52 -1.88
N THR A 204 -9.50 -12.76 -1.91
CA THR A 204 -9.51 -13.64 -0.74
C THR A 204 -8.73 -13.05 0.43
N TRP A 205 -7.60 -12.40 0.16
CA TRP A 205 -6.78 -11.75 1.19
C TRP A 205 -7.52 -10.58 1.82
N GLU A 206 -8.08 -9.68 1.02
CA GLU A 206 -8.75 -8.47 1.50
C GLU A 206 -10.08 -8.77 2.22
N THR A 207 -10.80 -9.79 1.79
CA THR A 207 -12.08 -10.15 2.41
C THR A 207 -11.94 -11.22 3.49
N GLY A 208 -10.77 -11.86 3.61
CA GLY A 208 -10.57 -13.04 4.47
C GLY A 208 -11.50 -14.21 4.13
N GLY A 209 -12.05 -14.19 2.90
CA GLY A 209 -13.22 -14.93 2.54
C GLY A 209 -14.48 -14.29 3.18
N ARG A 210 -15.65 -14.61 2.67
CA ARG A 210 -16.94 -14.04 3.11
C ARG A 210 -17.21 -14.14 4.63
N PHE A 211 -16.51 -15.04 5.33
CA PHE A 211 -16.61 -15.23 6.79
C PHE A 211 -15.84 -14.21 7.61
N ALA A 212 -14.90 -13.48 7.01
CA ALA A 212 -14.08 -12.51 7.74
C ALA A 212 -14.70 -11.11 7.77
N LEU A 213 -15.69 -10.82 6.93
CA LEU A 213 -16.44 -9.57 7.01
C LEU A 213 -17.21 -9.43 8.34
N ASP A 214 -17.56 -10.58 8.97
CA ASP A 214 -18.17 -10.62 10.29
C ASP A 214 -17.15 -10.71 11.44
N ASN A 215 -15.84 -10.83 11.11
CA ASN A 215 -14.78 -10.98 12.08
C ASN A 215 -13.57 -10.13 11.68
N TRP A 216 -13.46 -8.98 12.28
CA TRP A 216 -12.39 -8.00 12.03
C TRP A 216 -11.02 -8.36 12.63
N ALA A 217 -10.92 -9.45 13.42
CA ALA A 217 -9.65 -9.92 13.93
C ALA A 217 -8.57 -10.19 12.84
N PRO A 218 -8.91 -10.64 11.62
CA PRO A 218 -7.94 -10.76 10.53
C PRO A 218 -7.32 -9.44 10.05
N PHE A 219 -7.92 -8.31 10.40
CA PHE A 219 -7.41 -6.99 10.02
C PHE A 219 -6.54 -6.35 11.11
N CYS A 220 -6.39 -7.03 12.27
CA CYS A 220 -5.47 -6.59 13.30
C CYS A 220 -4.02 -6.82 12.86
N ASP A 221 -3.14 -5.90 13.21
CA ASP A 221 -1.71 -6.06 12.95
C ASP A 221 -1.00 -6.90 14.04
N GLU A 222 0.26 -7.20 13.81
CA GLU A 222 1.09 -7.95 14.75
C GLU A 222 1.46 -7.13 15.99
N GLY A 223 1.41 -5.80 15.91
CA GLY A 223 1.63 -4.86 17.01
C GLY A 223 0.43 -4.71 17.96
N GLY A 224 -0.72 -5.23 17.56
CA GLY A 224 -1.95 -5.24 18.36
C GLY A 224 -2.94 -4.13 18.02
N TRP A 225 -2.65 -3.26 17.05
CA TRP A 225 -3.66 -2.35 16.53
C TRP A 225 -4.75 -3.13 15.79
N CYS A 226 -6.00 -2.72 15.97
CA CYS A 226 -7.15 -3.30 15.30
C CYS A 226 -8.10 -2.19 14.83
N PRO A 227 -8.68 -2.34 13.63
CA PRO A 227 -9.67 -1.39 13.16
C PRO A 227 -10.94 -1.45 14.03
N THR A 228 -11.61 -0.34 14.11
CA THR A 228 -12.94 -0.24 14.77
C THR A 228 -14.00 -0.97 13.92
N PRO A 229 -15.15 -1.35 14.51
CA PRO A 229 -16.25 -1.93 13.74
C PRO A 229 -16.76 -1.03 12.60
N GLU A 230 -16.67 0.30 12.77
CA GLU A 230 -17.05 1.28 11.75
C GLU A 230 -16.07 1.26 10.57
N GLU A 231 -14.77 1.25 10.83
CA GLU A 231 -13.73 1.12 9.80
C GLU A 231 -13.86 -0.19 9.03
N VAL A 232 -14.15 -1.31 9.72
CA VAL A 232 -14.41 -2.60 9.05
C VAL A 232 -15.64 -2.53 8.16
N SER A 233 -16.71 -1.87 8.61
CA SER A 233 -17.92 -1.68 7.81
C SER A 233 -17.63 -0.84 6.57
N THR A 234 -16.87 0.26 6.72
CA THR A 234 -16.47 1.13 5.62
C THR A 234 -15.52 0.42 4.66
N ARG A 235 -14.58 -0.37 5.19
CA ARG A 235 -13.70 -1.23 4.38
C ARG A 235 -14.51 -2.23 3.53
N SER A 236 -15.58 -2.79 4.09
CA SER A 236 -16.48 -3.67 3.36
C SER A 236 -17.21 -2.95 2.20
N LEU A 237 -17.57 -1.69 2.39
CA LEU A 237 -18.12 -0.86 1.32
C LEU A 237 -17.09 -0.54 0.23
N ILE A 238 -15.84 -0.29 0.62
CA ILE A 238 -14.77 0.02 -0.32
C ILE A 238 -14.46 -1.17 -1.24
N ILE A 239 -14.56 -2.43 -0.75
CA ILE A 239 -14.34 -3.61 -1.57
C ILE A 239 -15.44 -3.78 -2.64
N GLU A 240 -16.61 -3.20 -2.45
CA GLU A 240 -17.72 -3.21 -3.40
C GLU A 240 -17.58 -2.16 -4.51
N ILE A 241 -16.55 -1.31 -4.45
CA ILE A 241 -16.28 -0.33 -5.50
C ILE A 241 -15.68 -1.06 -6.71
N GLU A 242 -16.24 -0.74 -7.89
CA GLU A 242 -15.85 -1.35 -9.16
C GLU A 242 -14.34 -1.31 -9.40
N ASN A 243 -13.77 -2.43 -9.82
CA ASN A 243 -12.33 -2.63 -10.10
C ASN A 243 -11.38 -2.50 -8.88
N THR A 244 -11.87 -2.56 -7.63
CA THR A 244 -11.01 -2.50 -6.44
C THR A 244 -10.00 -3.65 -6.40
N THR A 245 -10.44 -4.87 -6.61
CA THR A 245 -9.56 -6.05 -6.55
C THR A 245 -8.50 -6.03 -7.65
N ASP A 246 -8.89 -5.60 -8.86
CA ASP A 246 -7.96 -5.49 -9.98
C ASP A 246 -6.91 -4.38 -9.74
N SER A 247 -7.32 -3.23 -9.20
CA SER A 247 -6.42 -2.13 -8.86
C SER A 247 -5.41 -2.56 -7.78
N LEU A 248 -5.89 -3.17 -6.69
CA LEU A 248 -5.01 -3.69 -5.62
C LEU A 248 -4.04 -4.76 -6.13
N HIS A 249 -4.53 -5.68 -6.98
CA HIS A 249 -3.67 -6.68 -7.60
C HIS A 249 -2.60 -6.02 -8.47
N GLY A 250 -2.95 -4.99 -9.22
CA GLY A 250 -2.02 -4.20 -10.03
C GLY A 250 -0.88 -3.62 -9.18
N PHE A 251 -1.20 -2.92 -8.08
CA PHE A 251 -0.19 -2.36 -7.18
C PHE A 251 0.70 -3.42 -6.53
N ARG A 252 0.13 -4.54 -6.12
CA ARG A 252 0.89 -5.61 -5.46
C ARG A 252 1.78 -6.41 -6.41
N SER A 253 1.43 -6.48 -7.69
CA SER A 253 2.18 -7.20 -8.71
C SER A 253 3.17 -6.34 -9.48
N THR A 254 3.18 -5.02 -9.26
CA THR A 254 4.14 -4.13 -9.91
C THR A 254 5.53 -4.34 -9.30
N PRO A 255 6.58 -4.59 -10.12
CA PRO A 255 7.94 -4.78 -9.64
C PRO A 255 8.50 -3.55 -8.91
N ASP A 256 9.21 -3.74 -7.81
CA ASP A 256 9.79 -2.68 -6.98
C ASP A 256 10.70 -1.73 -7.76
N ALA A 257 11.43 -2.23 -8.77
CA ALA A 257 12.27 -1.39 -9.64
C ALA A 257 11.48 -0.30 -10.37
N ALA A 258 10.16 -0.46 -10.49
CA ALA A 258 9.27 0.56 -11.05
C ALA A 258 8.73 1.53 -9.98
N LEU A 259 8.97 1.22 -8.70
CA LEU A 259 8.50 2.01 -7.56
C LEU A 259 9.60 2.91 -6.98
N ALA A 260 10.88 2.52 -7.08
CA ALA A 260 11.97 3.27 -6.46
C ALA A 260 12.26 4.57 -7.22
N PRO A 261 12.27 5.74 -6.54
CA PRO A 261 12.73 6.99 -7.12
C PRO A 261 14.18 6.87 -7.62
N SER A 262 14.45 7.35 -8.83
CA SER A 262 15.76 7.17 -9.47
C SER A 262 16.91 7.94 -8.80
N ASN A 263 16.62 9.02 -8.04
CA ASN A 263 17.65 9.91 -7.45
C ASN A 263 17.16 10.58 -6.16
N LEU A 264 17.10 9.82 -5.06
CA LEU A 264 16.72 10.40 -3.74
C LEU A 264 17.62 11.57 -3.33
N THR A 265 18.88 11.59 -3.76
CA THR A 265 19.82 12.70 -3.52
C THR A 265 19.39 14.04 -4.11
N ASP A 266 18.48 14.05 -5.07
CA ASP A 266 18.01 15.26 -5.74
C ASP A 266 16.81 15.91 -5.00
N ILE A 267 16.30 15.28 -3.94
CA ILE A 267 15.26 15.86 -3.08
C ILE A 267 15.86 17.07 -2.34
N THR A 268 15.28 18.24 -2.56
CA THR A 268 15.71 19.51 -1.95
C THR A 268 14.91 19.89 -0.72
N ALA A 269 13.68 19.38 -0.59
CA ALA A 269 12.85 19.58 0.59
C ALA A 269 13.48 18.91 1.82
N PRO A 270 13.28 19.46 3.04
CA PRO A 270 13.66 18.78 4.28
C PRO A 270 12.95 17.43 4.39
N VAL A 271 13.70 16.38 4.76
CA VAL A 271 13.16 15.03 4.91
C VAL A 271 13.46 14.49 6.31
N ALA A 272 12.41 13.99 6.97
CA ALA A 272 12.54 13.14 8.15
C ALA A 272 12.03 11.72 7.83
N TYR A 273 12.65 10.73 8.47
CA TYR A 273 12.26 9.33 8.33
C TYR A 273 11.97 8.75 9.71
N VAL A 274 10.82 8.14 9.87
CA VAL A 274 10.43 7.39 11.07
C VAL A 274 10.48 5.91 10.75
N TRP A 275 11.22 5.17 11.56
CA TRP A 275 11.44 3.74 11.39
C TRP A 275 10.87 2.95 12.57
N SER A 276 9.93 2.06 12.29
CA SER A 276 9.38 1.10 13.25
C SER A 276 10.33 -0.09 13.42
N THR A 277 11.07 -0.15 14.52
CA THR A 277 12.14 -1.16 14.73
C THR A 277 11.61 -2.60 14.87
N GLU A 278 10.34 -2.77 15.23
CA GLU A 278 9.65 -4.06 15.28
C GLU A 278 8.86 -4.34 13.99
N GLY A 279 8.87 -3.39 13.05
CA GLY A 279 8.15 -3.43 11.79
C GLY A 279 8.85 -4.26 10.70
N ARG A 280 8.44 -4.00 9.46
CA ARG A 280 8.90 -4.78 8.29
C ARG A 280 10.17 -4.23 7.65
N VAL A 281 10.44 -2.94 7.84
CA VAL A 281 11.63 -2.29 7.30
C VAL A 281 12.86 -2.73 8.07
N THR A 282 13.91 -3.09 7.35
CA THR A 282 15.14 -3.60 7.98
C THR A 282 16.13 -2.48 8.27
N GLU A 283 17.03 -2.72 9.24
CA GLU A 283 18.16 -1.82 9.53
C GLU A 283 19.05 -1.59 8.30
N ASP A 284 19.21 -2.59 7.43
CA ASP A 284 19.98 -2.46 6.18
C ASP A 284 19.31 -1.49 5.20
N THR A 285 17.97 -1.49 5.12
CA THR A 285 17.18 -0.53 4.34
C THR A 285 17.39 0.90 4.84
N VAL A 286 17.30 1.11 6.16
CA VAL A 286 17.53 2.42 6.79
C VAL A 286 18.94 2.91 6.53
N ALA A 287 19.95 2.07 6.75
CA ALA A 287 21.35 2.40 6.48
C ALA A 287 21.62 2.67 4.98
N ARG A 288 20.85 2.08 4.08
CA ARG A 288 20.90 2.41 2.66
C ARG A 288 20.27 3.77 2.38
N LEU A 289 19.11 4.08 2.98
CA LEU A 289 18.44 5.37 2.85
C LEU A 289 19.36 6.52 3.31
N GLU A 290 20.02 6.39 4.46
CA GLU A 290 20.96 7.41 4.97
C GLU A 290 22.15 7.65 4.01
N ARG A 291 22.57 6.64 3.26
CA ARG A 291 23.62 6.80 2.23
C ARG A 291 23.10 7.50 0.98
N GLU A 292 21.88 7.19 0.55
CA GLU A 292 21.26 7.75 -0.67
C GLU A 292 20.60 9.11 -0.43
N LEU A 293 20.23 9.42 0.80
CA LEU A 293 19.68 10.72 1.22
C LEU A 293 20.41 11.23 2.48
N PRO A 294 21.65 11.76 2.34
CA PRO A 294 22.48 12.14 3.50
C PRO A 294 21.90 13.26 4.37
N THR A 295 20.89 13.97 3.89
CA THR A 295 20.20 15.05 4.62
C THR A 295 19.02 14.54 5.44
N VAL A 296 18.65 13.26 5.34
CA VAL A 296 17.53 12.70 6.08
C VAL A 296 17.83 12.68 7.60
N SER A 297 16.86 13.07 8.40
CA SER A 297 16.89 12.83 9.84
C SER A 297 16.12 11.54 10.15
N VAL A 298 16.78 10.55 10.71
CA VAL A 298 16.16 9.27 11.07
C VAL A 298 15.77 9.27 12.55
N THR A 299 14.56 8.85 12.84
CA THR A 299 14.04 8.64 14.20
C THR A 299 13.49 7.23 14.33
N GLU A 300 13.89 6.51 15.38
CA GLU A 300 13.41 5.17 15.67
C GLU A 300 12.15 5.20 16.53
N SER A 301 11.20 4.33 16.21
CA SER A 301 10.05 4.00 17.03
C SER A 301 10.09 2.52 17.42
N SER A 302 9.95 2.21 18.71
CA SER A 302 9.95 0.84 19.22
C SER A 302 8.56 0.19 19.08
N THR A 303 7.98 0.28 17.89
CA THR A 303 6.64 -0.23 17.57
C THR A 303 6.68 -1.08 16.31
N PHE A 304 5.57 -1.74 16.00
CA PHE A 304 5.39 -2.48 14.75
C PHE A 304 5.00 -1.55 13.59
N GLN A 305 4.14 -0.55 13.89
CA GLN A 305 3.71 0.47 12.92
C GLN A 305 3.62 1.85 13.63
N ALA A 306 4.64 2.69 13.45
CA ALA A 306 4.73 3.98 14.15
C ALA A 306 3.53 4.90 13.86
N HIS A 307 2.99 4.85 12.65
CA HIS A 307 1.84 5.68 12.23
C HIS A 307 0.50 5.28 12.89
N LEU A 308 0.42 4.13 13.55
CA LEU A 308 -0.75 3.66 14.29
C LEU A 308 -0.50 3.62 15.80
N GLU A 309 0.73 3.36 16.22
CA GLU A 309 1.06 3.03 17.61
C GLU A 309 1.90 4.11 18.31
N ASP A 310 2.63 4.94 17.56
CA ASP A 310 3.52 5.99 18.10
C ASP A 310 3.38 7.32 17.35
N LEU A 311 2.20 7.90 17.41
CA LEU A 311 1.86 9.16 16.75
C LEU A 311 2.75 10.32 17.20
N GLY A 312 3.21 10.28 18.45
CA GLY A 312 4.09 11.33 19.02
C GLY A 312 5.44 11.40 18.32
N THR A 313 6.02 10.27 17.93
CA THR A 313 7.27 10.23 17.16
C THR A 313 7.08 10.80 15.76
N VAL A 314 5.97 10.48 15.08
CA VAL A 314 5.65 11.04 13.75
C VAL A 314 5.42 12.55 13.84
N ALA A 315 4.66 13.03 14.82
CA ALA A 315 4.44 14.48 15.05
C ALA A 315 5.75 15.20 15.36
N SER A 316 6.65 14.59 16.12
CA SER A 316 7.96 15.18 16.44
C SER A 316 8.86 15.27 15.21
N ALA A 317 8.83 14.26 14.33
CA ALA A 317 9.54 14.26 13.07
C ALA A 317 9.01 15.39 12.15
N LEU A 318 7.68 15.55 12.07
CA LEU A 318 7.05 16.64 11.32
C LEU A 318 7.49 18.00 11.83
N ALA A 319 7.42 18.26 13.15
CA ALA A 319 7.86 19.51 13.75
C ALA A 319 9.36 19.80 13.54
N SER A 320 10.18 18.79 13.26
CA SER A 320 11.62 18.97 13.00
C SER A 320 11.93 19.54 11.61
N ILE A 321 11.03 19.36 10.64
CA ILE A 321 11.17 19.79 9.24
C ILE A 321 10.34 21.04 8.92
N ASP A 322 9.31 21.34 9.71
CA ASP A 322 8.52 22.57 9.63
C ASP A 322 9.34 23.75 10.24
N ARG A 323 9.88 24.66 9.39
CA ARG A 323 10.77 25.75 9.81
C ARG A 323 10.39 27.09 9.20
#